data_6d455c3ade205e3e752ee24233c0bed2
#
_entry.id   6d455c3ade205e3e752ee24233c0bed2
#
_cell.length_a   1.000
_cell.length_b   1.000
_cell.length_c   1.000
_cell.angle_alpha   90.00
_cell.angle_beta   90.00
_cell.angle_gamma   90.00
#
_symmetry.space_group_name_H-M   'P 1'
#
loop_
_entity.id
_entity.type
_entity.pdbx_description
1 polymer ?
#
loop_
_entity_poly.entity_id
_entity_poly.type
_entity_poly.pdbx_seq_one_letter_code
_entity_poly.pdbx_strand_id
1 'polypeptide(L)'
;MSAKTEAQKDNTMKDAGITQGAGTTDPVIAQVLKHFEAGDPAIMGLIAADIDFRIDHYKDDADIAWQSATDIEGFAQVLTRLGQEVFPQGTQILAADTQDLGNGWFLTRFEQRFFYARSAAMAESVTFITTHQEDGKMDFFREVVTTVTEI
;
A
#
# COMPACT_ATOMS: atom_id res chain seq x y z
N MET A 1 28.08 10.26 -1.93
CA MET A 1 28.40 10.19 -1.43
C MET A 1 28.46 9.99 -1.54
N SER A 2 28.39 9.99 -1.98
CA SER A 2 28.67 9.90 -1.75
C SER A 2 28.58 9.45 -2.26
N ALA A 3 28.20 9.22 -2.17
CA ALA A 3 28.34 9.00 -2.14
C ALA A 3 28.25 8.56 -2.69
N LYS A 4 27.97 8.69 -2.90
CA LYS A 4 28.02 8.52 -2.98
C LYS A 4 27.92 8.10 -3.28
N THR A 5 27.64 7.97 -3.49
CA THR A 5 27.69 7.80 -3.39
C THR A 5 27.50 7.28 -3.77
N GLU A 6 27.23 7.14 -3.97
CA GLU A 6 27.25 6.90 -3.79
C GLU A 6 26.98 6.34 -3.93
N ALA A 7 26.79 6.23 -4.25
CA ALA A 7 26.73 5.95 -3.98
C ALA A 7 26.44 5.47 -4.32
N GLN A 8 26.21 5.44 -4.63
CA GLN A 8 26.14 5.26 -4.38
C GLN A 8 25.79 4.81 -4.44
N LYS A 9 25.61 4.63 -4.76
CA LYS A 9 25.39 4.40 -4.48
C LYS A 9 25.17 3.86 -4.46
N ASP A 10 25.08 3.70 -4.79
CA ASP A 10 25.00 3.46 -4.37
C ASP A 10 24.71 2.83 -4.58
N ASN A 11 24.49 2.56 -4.93
CA ASN A 11 24.30 2.23 -4.61
C ASN A 11 23.91 1.55 -4.81
N THR A 12 23.66 1.20 -4.94
CA THR A 12 23.47 0.86 -4.56
C THR A 12 23.10 0.09 -4.81
N MET A 13 22.74 -0.31 -5.08
CA MET A 13 22.57 -0.62 -4.67
C MET A 13 22.66 -1.09 -4.41
N LYS A 14 22.54 -1.32 -4.58
CA LYS A 14 22.73 -1.43 -3.87
C LYS A 14 22.51 -2.11 -3.67
N ASP A 15 22.57 -2.47 -3.93
CA ASP A 15 22.51 -2.87 -3.26
C ASP A 15 21.95 -3.49 -3.39
N ALA A 16 21.89 -3.81 -3.67
CA ALA A 16 21.46 -4.18 -3.28
C ALA A 16 20.94 -4.53 -3.08
N GLY A 17 20.72 -4.41 -3.14
CA GLY A 17 20.38 -4.53 -2.48
C GLY A 17 20.00 -4.49 -2.20
N ILE A 18 19.76 -4.15 -1.84
CA ILE A 18 19.47 -3.99 -1.26
C ILE A 18 19.46 -3.52 -0.59
N THR A 19 19.50 -3.14 -0.21
CA THR A 19 19.56 -2.71 0.54
C THR A 19 19.63 -1.79 0.79
N GLN A 20 19.67 -1.13 0.99
CA GLN A 20 19.77 -0.18 1.46
C GLN A 20 20.23 0.75 1.69
N GLY A 21 20.22 0.92 1.35
CA GLY A 21 20.80 1.85 1.58
C GLY A 21 20.92 2.88 2.32
N ALA A 22 21.80 3.26 2.39
CA ALA A 22 22.10 4.35 3.22
C ALA A 22 20.94 5.26 3.36
N GLY A 23 20.89 5.94 4.37
CA GLY A 23 19.86 6.89 4.51
C GLY A 23 18.58 6.35 3.92
N THR A 24 18.31 5.14 4.27
CA THR A 24 17.09 4.53 3.81
C THR A 24 15.92 5.36 4.30
N THR A 25 15.15 5.82 3.36
CA THR A 25 13.89 6.44 3.67
C THR A 25 12.92 5.35 4.13
N ASP A 26 12.29 5.53 5.26
CA ASP A 26 11.29 4.57 5.71
C ASP A 26 10.16 4.49 4.69
N PRO A 27 9.70 3.30 4.36
CA PRO A 27 8.59 3.15 3.43
C PRO A 27 7.33 3.81 3.97
N VAL A 28 6.78 4.76 3.23
CA VAL A 28 5.53 5.41 3.61
C VAL A 28 4.40 4.40 3.68
N ILE A 29 4.42 3.39 2.78
CA ILE A 29 3.38 2.36 2.77
C ILE A 29 3.24 1.65 4.12
N ALA A 30 4.33 1.46 4.86
CA ALA A 30 4.26 0.81 6.16
C ALA A 30 3.39 1.61 7.14
N GLN A 31 3.53 2.92 7.12
CA GLN A 31 2.71 3.79 7.97
C GLN A 31 1.28 3.89 7.46
N VAL A 32 1.11 3.94 6.13
CA VAL A 32 -0.22 3.96 5.52
C VAL A 32 -1.03 2.75 5.95
N LEU A 33 -0.43 1.55 5.90
CA LEU A 33 -1.13 0.33 6.29
C LEU A 33 -1.48 0.32 7.78
N LYS A 34 -0.59 0.82 8.64
CA LYS A 34 -0.87 0.90 10.07
C LYS A 34 -2.04 1.84 10.37
N HIS A 35 -2.06 3.00 9.72
CA HIS A 35 -3.16 3.94 9.89
C HIS A 35 -4.47 3.37 9.35
N PHE A 36 -4.39 2.64 8.24
CA PHE A 36 -5.56 2.00 7.67
C PHE A 36 -6.14 0.97 8.66
N GLU A 37 -5.28 0.13 9.25
CA GLU A 37 -5.70 -0.86 10.24
C GLU A 37 -6.36 -0.18 11.44
N ALA A 38 -5.79 0.93 11.90
CA ALA A 38 -6.28 1.66 13.07
C ALA A 38 -7.50 2.54 12.77
N GLY A 39 -7.85 2.75 11.50
CA GLY A 39 -8.88 3.69 11.13
C GLY A 39 -8.49 5.12 11.46
N ASP A 40 -7.20 5.44 11.38
CA ASP A 40 -6.65 6.72 11.82
C ASP A 40 -6.66 7.72 10.66
N PRO A 41 -7.34 8.87 10.80
CA PRO A 41 -7.36 9.87 9.73
C PRO A 41 -5.98 10.50 9.45
N ALA A 42 -4.98 10.28 10.30
CA ALA A 42 -3.62 10.74 10.05
C ALA A 42 -3.04 10.15 8.75
N ILE A 43 -3.63 9.07 8.23
CA ILE A 43 -3.26 8.50 6.93
C ILE A 43 -3.23 9.59 5.84
N MET A 44 -4.13 10.57 5.91
CA MET A 44 -4.25 11.61 4.88
C MET A 44 -2.99 12.47 4.77
N GLY A 45 -2.24 12.61 5.86
CA GLY A 45 -0.97 13.36 5.86
C GLY A 45 0.16 12.68 5.10
N LEU A 46 -0.01 11.42 4.75
CA LEU A 46 1.00 10.62 4.05
C LEU A 46 0.71 10.52 2.54
N ILE A 47 -0.35 11.17 2.06
CA ILE A 47 -0.84 11.00 0.68
C ILE A 47 -0.57 12.29 -0.10
N ALA A 48 0.02 12.15 -1.28
CA ALA A 48 0.24 13.28 -2.17
C ALA A 48 -1.09 13.76 -2.78
N ALA A 49 -1.15 15.07 -3.06
CA ALA A 49 -2.38 15.67 -3.59
C ALA A 49 -2.81 15.05 -4.93
N ASP A 50 -1.82 14.60 -5.71
CA ASP A 50 -2.04 14.02 -7.05
C ASP A 50 -1.82 12.50 -7.07
N ILE A 51 -2.12 11.81 -5.99
CA ILE A 51 -1.93 10.36 -5.90
C ILE A 51 -2.61 9.64 -7.07
N ASP A 52 -1.90 8.68 -7.62
CA ASP A 52 -2.46 7.70 -8.57
C ASP A 52 -2.70 6.41 -7.78
N PHE A 53 -3.96 6.12 -7.51
CA PHE A 53 -4.36 5.03 -6.62
C PHE A 53 -5.28 4.07 -7.34
N ARG A 54 -5.02 2.76 -7.19
CA ARG A 54 -5.89 1.76 -7.77
C ARG A 54 -5.73 0.41 -7.07
N ILE A 55 -6.85 -0.28 -6.87
CA ILE A 55 -6.88 -1.66 -6.41
C ILE A 55 -7.47 -2.51 -7.53
N ASP A 56 -6.73 -3.55 -7.93
CA ASP A 56 -7.18 -4.52 -8.93
C ASP A 56 -7.37 -5.87 -8.28
N HIS A 57 -8.25 -6.68 -8.84
CA HIS A 57 -8.47 -8.04 -8.39
C HIS A 57 -8.06 -9.00 -9.48
N TYR A 58 -7.35 -10.05 -9.07
CA TYR A 58 -6.90 -11.11 -9.97
C TYR A 58 -8.08 -11.83 -10.62
N LYS A 59 -9.12 -12.12 -9.82
CA LYS A 59 -10.36 -12.68 -10.32
C LYS A 59 -11.45 -11.69 -10.06
N ASP A 60 -11.83 -10.98 -11.09
CA ASP A 60 -12.81 -9.92 -10.94
C ASP A 60 -14.18 -10.44 -11.33
N ASP A 61 -15.04 -10.58 -10.35
CA ASP A 61 -16.44 -10.93 -10.54
C ASP A 61 -17.34 -9.81 -10.03
N ALA A 62 -16.77 -8.63 -9.79
CA ALA A 62 -17.50 -7.56 -9.13
C ALA A 62 -17.10 -6.21 -9.71
N ASP A 63 -17.95 -5.24 -9.54
CA ASP A 63 -17.66 -3.87 -9.91
C ASP A 63 -16.67 -3.27 -8.90
N ILE A 64 -15.42 -3.14 -9.31
CA ILE A 64 -14.36 -2.54 -8.50
C ILE A 64 -13.84 -1.25 -9.12
N ALA A 65 -14.47 -0.77 -10.18
CA ALA A 65 -13.99 0.44 -10.87
C ALA A 65 -13.91 1.64 -9.94
N TRP A 66 -14.74 1.67 -8.90
CA TRP A 66 -14.72 2.75 -7.92
C TRP A 66 -13.47 2.71 -7.02
N GLN A 67 -12.69 1.63 -7.03
CA GLN A 67 -11.50 1.49 -6.19
C GLN A 67 -10.27 2.11 -6.87
N SER A 68 -10.44 3.32 -7.35
CA SER A 68 -9.37 4.08 -7.99
C SER A 68 -9.54 5.56 -7.71
N ALA A 69 -8.43 6.31 -7.74
CA ALA A 69 -8.44 7.75 -7.51
C ALA A 69 -7.22 8.37 -8.18
N THR A 70 -7.36 9.62 -8.63
CA THR A 70 -6.29 10.38 -9.25
C THR A 70 -5.92 11.63 -8.46
N ASP A 71 -6.54 11.80 -7.29
CA ASP A 71 -6.22 12.88 -6.38
C ASP A 71 -6.57 12.47 -4.95
N ILE A 72 -6.16 13.31 -3.98
CA ILE A 72 -6.35 12.98 -2.57
C ILE A 72 -7.83 12.98 -2.15
N GLU A 73 -8.66 13.80 -2.79
CA GLU A 73 -10.09 13.81 -2.50
C GLU A 73 -10.74 12.50 -2.92
N GLY A 74 -10.40 12.02 -4.12
CA GLY A 74 -10.86 10.73 -4.61
C GLY A 74 -10.38 9.59 -3.72
N PHE A 75 -9.13 9.66 -3.26
CA PHE A 75 -8.58 8.67 -2.34
C PHE A 75 -9.40 8.61 -1.04
N ALA A 76 -9.75 9.78 -0.47
CA ALA A 76 -10.55 9.83 0.74
C ALA A 76 -11.93 9.19 0.54
N GLN A 77 -12.53 9.42 -0.62
CA GLN A 77 -13.83 8.80 -0.95
C GLN A 77 -13.71 7.28 -1.06
N VAL A 78 -12.65 6.79 -1.68
CA VAL A 78 -12.41 5.34 -1.78
C VAL A 78 -12.24 4.73 -0.40
N LEU A 79 -11.44 5.37 0.48
CA LEU A 79 -11.26 4.87 1.85
C LEU A 79 -12.59 4.78 2.61
N THR A 80 -13.42 5.81 2.49
CA THR A 80 -14.71 5.83 3.15
C THR A 80 -15.57 4.65 2.68
N ARG A 81 -15.61 4.44 1.37
CA ARG A 81 -16.43 3.38 0.80
C ARG A 81 -15.88 1.99 1.13
N LEU A 82 -14.55 1.83 1.15
CA LEU A 82 -13.93 0.58 1.58
C LEU A 82 -14.34 0.23 3.01
N GLY A 83 -14.32 1.22 3.90
CA GLY A 83 -14.70 1.00 5.30
C GLY A 83 -16.17 0.68 5.47
N GLN A 84 -17.03 1.13 4.58
CA GLN A 84 -18.47 0.88 4.69
C GLN A 84 -18.91 -0.40 3.98
N GLU A 85 -18.32 -0.70 2.82
CA GLU A 85 -18.82 -1.76 1.94
C GLU A 85 -17.95 -3.00 1.89
N VAL A 86 -16.64 -2.87 2.19
CA VAL A 86 -15.71 -4.00 2.11
C VAL A 86 -15.27 -4.44 3.50
N PHE A 87 -14.85 -3.51 4.34
CA PHE A 87 -14.31 -3.80 5.66
C PHE A 87 -15.13 -3.14 6.77
N PRO A 88 -16.44 -3.43 6.88
CA PRO A 88 -17.28 -2.72 7.86
C PRO A 88 -16.88 -2.97 9.32
N GLN A 89 -16.11 -4.01 9.58
CA GLN A 89 -15.59 -4.32 10.91
C GLN A 89 -14.08 -4.06 11.01
N GLY A 90 -13.50 -3.32 10.02
CA GLY A 90 -12.07 -3.07 9.99
C GLY A 90 -11.28 -4.25 9.46
N THR A 91 -9.97 -4.17 9.62
CA THR A 91 -9.06 -5.21 9.15
C THR A 91 -7.97 -5.43 10.18
N GLN A 92 -7.38 -6.63 10.15
CA GLN A 92 -6.21 -6.98 10.97
C GLN A 92 -5.06 -7.34 10.04
N ILE A 93 -3.94 -6.67 10.19
CA ILE A 93 -2.74 -6.97 9.41
C ILE A 93 -2.08 -8.22 10.00
N LEU A 94 -1.92 -9.25 9.17
CA LEU A 94 -1.23 -10.48 9.57
C LEU A 94 0.25 -10.41 9.23
N ALA A 95 0.59 -9.81 8.08
CA ALA A 95 1.97 -9.64 7.66
C ALA A 95 2.05 -8.54 6.60
N ALA A 96 3.15 -7.82 6.58
CA ALA A 96 3.43 -6.81 5.56
C ALA A 96 4.93 -6.80 5.32
N ASP A 97 5.36 -7.42 4.23
CA ASP A 97 6.77 -7.55 3.87
C ASP A 97 7.07 -6.61 2.72
N THR A 98 7.88 -5.58 2.97
CA THR A 98 8.16 -4.52 2.01
C THR A 98 9.61 -4.60 1.54
N GLN A 99 9.78 -4.55 0.22
CA GLN A 99 11.07 -4.54 -0.43
C GLN A 99 11.32 -3.19 -1.10
N ASP A 100 12.47 -2.60 -0.84
CA ASP A 100 12.90 -1.34 -1.46
C ASP A 100 13.43 -1.65 -2.86
N LEU A 101 12.82 -1.04 -3.88
CA LEU A 101 13.21 -1.24 -5.28
C LEU A 101 14.07 -0.10 -5.80
N GLY A 102 14.36 0.90 -4.97
CA GLY A 102 15.14 2.06 -5.36
C GLY A 102 14.29 3.20 -5.90
N ASN A 103 14.84 4.40 -5.83
CA ASN A 103 14.23 5.62 -6.38
C ASN A 103 12.82 5.91 -5.86
N GLY A 104 12.55 5.54 -4.59
CA GLY A 104 11.26 5.78 -3.98
C GLY A 104 10.21 4.72 -4.26
N TRP A 105 10.57 3.66 -4.99
CA TRP A 105 9.65 2.57 -5.30
C TRP A 105 9.77 1.43 -4.30
N PHE A 106 8.62 0.84 -3.92
CA PHE A 106 8.55 -0.27 -2.99
C PHE A 106 7.53 -1.30 -3.46
N LEU A 107 7.80 -2.57 -3.14
CA LEU A 107 6.87 -3.67 -3.36
C LEU A 107 6.56 -4.30 -2.02
N THR A 108 5.28 -4.42 -1.69
CA THR A 108 4.83 -4.98 -0.42
C THR A 108 3.94 -6.19 -0.66
N ARG A 109 4.29 -7.31 0.00
CA ARG A 109 3.38 -8.45 0.10
C ARG A 109 2.58 -8.27 1.38
N PHE A 110 1.26 -8.19 1.26
CA PHE A 110 0.37 -7.78 2.34
C PHE A 110 -0.66 -8.86 2.60
N GLU A 111 -0.74 -9.32 3.86
CA GLU A 111 -1.74 -10.28 4.30
C GLU A 111 -2.61 -9.66 5.36
N GLN A 112 -3.93 -9.82 5.22
CA GLN A 112 -4.86 -9.27 6.19
C GLN A 112 -6.03 -10.22 6.42
N ARG A 113 -6.66 -10.06 7.59
CA ARG A 113 -7.88 -10.77 7.98
C ARG A 113 -8.98 -9.76 8.25
N PHE A 114 -10.16 -10.04 7.75
CA PHE A 114 -11.27 -9.10 7.88
C PHE A 114 -12.61 -9.82 7.72
N PHE A 115 -13.68 -9.20 8.21
CA PHE A 115 -15.03 -9.63 7.86
C PHE A 115 -15.34 -9.05 6.49
N TYR A 116 -15.50 -9.92 5.50
CA TYR A 116 -15.73 -9.50 4.13
C TYR A 116 -17.24 -9.34 3.92
N ALA A 117 -17.69 -8.10 3.78
CA ALA A 117 -19.12 -7.80 3.69
C ALA A 117 -19.77 -8.48 2.50
N ARG A 118 -19.04 -8.59 1.38
CA ARG A 118 -19.58 -9.18 0.16
C ARG A 118 -19.96 -10.66 0.32
N SER A 119 -19.20 -11.41 1.07
CA SER A 119 -19.48 -12.83 1.31
C SER A 119 -20.11 -13.06 2.68
N ALA A 120 -20.23 -12.03 3.49
CA ALA A 120 -20.74 -12.10 4.87
C ALA A 120 -20.00 -13.15 5.69
N ALA A 121 -18.67 -13.22 5.53
CA ALA A 121 -17.83 -14.22 6.19
C ALA A 121 -16.47 -13.64 6.51
N MET A 122 -15.80 -14.21 7.51
CA MET A 122 -14.39 -13.88 7.76
C MET A 122 -13.55 -14.39 6.60
N ALA A 123 -12.58 -13.58 6.20
CA ALA A 123 -11.71 -13.89 5.08
C ALA A 123 -10.28 -13.46 5.36
N GLU A 124 -9.33 -14.10 4.67
CA GLU A 124 -7.94 -13.66 4.64
C GLU A 124 -7.57 -13.42 3.18
N SER A 125 -6.84 -12.33 2.94
CA SER A 125 -6.37 -12.00 1.61
C SER A 125 -4.86 -11.87 1.57
N VAL A 126 -4.29 -12.18 0.40
CA VAL A 126 -2.89 -11.89 0.08
C VAL A 126 -2.91 -10.97 -1.12
N THR A 127 -2.23 -9.84 -0.98
CA THR A 127 -2.16 -8.86 -2.05
C THR A 127 -0.72 -8.40 -2.24
N PHE A 128 -0.45 -7.88 -3.44
CA PHE A 128 0.84 -7.27 -3.75
C PHE A 128 0.60 -5.81 -4.08
N ILE A 129 1.36 -4.94 -3.42
CA ILE A 129 1.18 -3.50 -3.51
C ILE A 129 2.48 -2.87 -4.00
N THR A 130 2.41 -2.17 -5.14
CA THR A 130 3.51 -1.36 -5.64
C THR A 130 3.25 0.08 -5.28
N THR A 131 4.22 0.74 -4.66
CA THR A 131 4.06 2.15 -4.26
C THR A 131 5.27 2.96 -4.67
N HIS A 132 5.05 4.26 -4.81
CA HIS A 132 6.10 5.24 -4.96
C HIS A 132 5.86 6.37 -3.97
N GLN A 133 6.95 6.90 -3.45
CA GLN A 133 6.89 8.03 -2.52
C GLN A 133 7.90 9.09 -2.90
N GLU A 134 7.56 10.32 -2.58
CA GLU A 134 8.43 11.47 -2.78
C GLU A 134 8.13 12.48 -1.68
N ASP A 135 9.18 13.04 -1.06
CA ASP A 135 9.05 14.04 -0.01
C ASP A 135 8.16 13.57 1.16
N GLY A 136 8.25 12.28 1.49
CA GLY A 136 7.51 11.72 2.62
C GLY A 136 6.05 11.44 2.34
N LYS A 137 5.61 11.54 1.08
CA LYS A 137 4.22 11.29 0.71
C LYS A 137 4.15 10.24 -0.38
N MET A 138 3.11 9.41 -0.31
CA MET A 138 2.85 8.39 -1.32
C MET A 138 2.08 9.02 -2.48
N ASP A 139 2.66 8.93 -3.69
CA ASP A 139 2.07 9.51 -4.88
C ASP A 139 1.61 8.45 -5.89
N PHE A 140 1.91 7.18 -5.64
CA PHE A 140 1.47 6.07 -6.48
C PHE A 140 1.18 4.87 -5.61
N PHE A 141 0.04 4.21 -5.86
CA PHE A 141 -0.37 3.00 -5.16
C PHE A 141 -1.11 2.10 -6.13
N ARG A 142 -0.60 0.89 -6.31
CA ARG A 142 -1.26 -0.11 -7.14
C ARG A 142 -1.28 -1.42 -6.37
N GLU A 143 -2.47 -1.90 -6.05
CA GLU A 143 -2.64 -3.15 -5.32
C GLU A 143 -3.29 -4.18 -6.21
N VAL A 144 -2.75 -5.41 -6.21
CA VAL A 144 -3.37 -6.53 -6.90
C VAL A 144 -3.76 -7.57 -5.86
N VAL A 145 -5.05 -7.79 -5.70
CA VAL A 145 -5.59 -8.81 -4.80
C VAL A 145 -5.45 -10.16 -5.51
N THR A 146 -4.58 -11.03 -4.99
CA THR A 146 -4.28 -12.31 -5.64
C THR A 146 -5.12 -13.45 -5.09
N THR A 147 -5.37 -13.47 -3.78
CA THR A 147 -6.20 -14.52 -3.17
C THR A 147 -7.08 -13.91 -2.08
N VAL A 148 -8.31 -14.40 -2.01
CA VAL A 148 -9.22 -14.14 -0.90
C VAL A 148 -9.80 -15.48 -0.50
N THR A 149 -9.57 -15.90 0.74
CA THR A 149 -9.97 -17.20 1.23
C THR A 149 -10.85 -17.04 2.46
N GLU A 150 -12.05 -17.62 2.41
CA GLU A 150 -12.92 -17.65 3.60
C GLU A 150 -12.37 -18.63 4.62
N ILE A 151 -12.47 -18.27 5.88
CA ILE A 151 -11.94 -19.05 6.99
C ILE A 151 -13.00 -19.44 8.00
#